data_1db213c1ddf30dd2ce9f96e72b0eed4e
#
_entry.id   1db213c1ddf30dd2ce9f96e72b0eed4e
#
_cell.length_a   1.000
_cell.length_b   1.000
_cell.length_c   1.000
_cell.angle_alpha   90.00
_cell.angle_beta   90.00
_cell.angle_gamma   90.00
#
_symmetry.space_group_name_H-M   'P 1'
#
loop_
_entity.id
_entity.type
_entity.pdbx_description
1 polymer ?
#
loop_
_entity_poly.entity_id
_entity_poly.type
_entity_poly.pdbx_seq_one_letter_code
_entity_poly.pdbx_strand_id
1 'polypeptide(L)'
;MSALKPCVSAAPDRGQRQATVCRARHAGDREFVANPTGMTWDEALASFERELTSRGAAERTRRAYRTDLVQFAGWAMERGLHRPDEVEHRDVRLFAARLSESGAAAATVARKLASVRSFYDHLVRIGGLGQNPADLVASPKRASKLPKVLAPEQMAELLDRIPAHTPLEVRDRAMFELAYSCGLRCEEITDLDLDAIDFESEQLRVRGKGDKERLLPVGEPAQRALQRYLETARPALLVGQPDEQALLLSRRGRRLSSSDVRRRLRRWVREAAIGAGISPHSLRHAFATHLLEGGADLRSIQELLGHASISTTQVYTRVDPTRLRRQYEQSHPRS
;
A
#
# COMPACT_ATOMS: atom_id res chain seq x y z
N MET A 1 -30.69 -33.23 -65.01
CA MET A 1 -30.12 -34.32 -65.83
C MET A 1 -28.85 -34.71 -65.19
N SER A 2 -28.91 -35.80 -64.51
CA SER A 2 -28.14 -37.05 -64.80
C SER A 2 -26.65 -36.89 -64.48
N ALA A 3 -26.00 -37.70 -63.81
CA ALA A 3 -26.20 -38.93 -63.06
C ALA A 3 -24.81 -39.37 -62.50
N LEU A 4 -24.90 -39.95 -61.37
CA LEU A 4 -24.25 -41.23 -60.98
C LEU A 4 -22.74 -41.29 -60.69
N LYS A 5 -22.52 -41.71 -59.45
CA LYS A 5 -21.48 -42.58 -58.81
C LYS A 5 -21.01 -43.77 -59.70
N PRO A 6 -20.04 -44.60 -59.27
CA PRO A 6 -19.54 -44.92 -57.94
C PRO A 6 -18.05 -45.41 -57.86
N CYS A 7 -17.60 -45.59 -56.62
CA CYS A 7 -16.96 -46.78 -55.98
C CYS A 7 -15.55 -47.23 -56.39
N VAL A 8 -14.71 -47.49 -55.47
CA VAL A 8 -14.27 -48.69 -54.76
C VAL A 8 -12.76 -48.69 -54.47
N SER A 9 -12.44 -48.80 -53.18
CA SER A 9 -11.54 -49.74 -52.50
C SER A 9 -10.06 -49.90 -52.94
N ALA A 10 -9.15 -49.66 -52.07
CA ALA A 10 -8.29 -50.67 -51.42
C ALA A 10 -7.06 -50.04 -50.79
N ALA A 11 -6.81 -50.35 -49.53
CA ALA A 11 -5.48 -50.35 -48.89
C ALA A 11 -4.81 -51.73 -49.23
N PRO A 12 -3.56 -52.01 -48.75
CA PRO A 12 -2.52 -51.28 -48.07
C PRO A 12 -1.12 -51.43 -48.76
N ASP A 13 -0.08 -50.74 -48.31
CA ASP A 13 1.14 -51.43 -47.87
C ASP A 13 2.19 -50.47 -47.29
N ARG A 14 3.05 -51.09 -46.51
CA ARG A 14 4.13 -50.64 -45.66
C ARG A 14 5.31 -50.03 -46.42
N GLY A 15 6.00 -49.06 -45.75
CA GLY A 15 7.45 -49.04 -45.95
C GLY A 15 8.17 -47.70 -45.75
N GLN A 16 8.88 -47.62 -44.67
CA GLN A 16 10.18 -46.96 -44.49
C GLN A 16 10.29 -45.44 -44.34
N ARG A 17 10.48 -45.04 -43.09
CA ARG A 17 11.59 -44.21 -42.53
C ARG A 17 12.28 -43.22 -43.48
N GLN A 18 12.11 -41.96 -43.18
CA GLN A 18 13.22 -41.01 -43.20
C GLN A 18 13.03 -39.94 -42.10
N ALA A 19 13.96 -39.93 -41.18
CA ALA A 19 14.04 -38.95 -40.12
C ALA A 19 14.56 -37.62 -40.68
N THR A 20 13.76 -36.57 -40.60
CA THR A 20 14.25 -35.21 -40.83
C THR A 20 14.56 -34.58 -39.50
N VAL A 21 15.86 -34.39 -39.28
CA VAL A 21 16.43 -33.67 -38.12
C VAL A 21 16.03 -32.19 -38.23
N CYS A 22 15.11 -31.77 -37.43
CA CYS A 22 14.92 -30.34 -37.15
C CYS A 22 15.71 -29.98 -35.90
N ARG A 23 16.73 -29.14 -36.13
CA ARG A 23 17.64 -28.58 -35.13
C ARG A 23 16.86 -27.86 -34.05
N ALA A 24 17.04 -28.31 -32.83
CA ALA A 24 16.71 -27.61 -31.62
C ALA A 24 17.43 -26.26 -31.57
N ARG A 25 16.69 -25.16 -31.38
CA ARG A 25 17.22 -23.88 -30.95
C ARG A 25 16.72 -23.59 -29.56
N HIS A 26 17.68 -23.46 -28.65
CA HIS A 26 17.66 -22.79 -27.37
C HIS A 26 16.54 -23.20 -26.39
N ALA A 27 16.86 -24.18 -25.59
CA ALA A 27 16.31 -24.30 -24.22
C ALA A 27 16.96 -23.20 -23.39
N GLY A 28 16.23 -22.13 -23.19
CA GLY A 28 16.48 -21.19 -22.09
C GLY A 28 16.16 -21.91 -20.79
N ASP A 29 17.02 -21.76 -19.81
CA ASP A 29 16.97 -22.31 -18.47
C ASP A 29 15.58 -22.20 -17.84
N ARG A 30 14.80 -23.26 -17.91
CA ARG A 30 13.73 -23.52 -16.98
C ARG A 30 14.39 -24.13 -15.75
N GLU A 31 14.69 -23.30 -14.75
CA GLU A 31 14.94 -23.79 -13.42
C GLU A 31 13.93 -24.89 -13.08
N PHE A 32 14.46 -26.01 -12.69
CA PHE A 32 13.74 -27.19 -12.24
C PHE A 32 12.82 -26.79 -11.08
N VAL A 33 11.56 -26.50 -11.37
CA VAL A 33 10.54 -26.34 -10.35
C VAL A 33 10.34 -27.74 -9.77
N ALA A 34 10.98 -28.00 -8.63
CA ALA A 34 10.75 -29.20 -7.85
C ALA A 34 9.25 -29.36 -7.65
N ASN A 35 8.76 -30.58 -7.84
CA ASN A 35 7.34 -30.92 -7.63
C ASN A 35 6.94 -30.42 -6.23
N PRO A 36 6.02 -29.47 -6.09
CA PRO A 36 5.77 -28.78 -4.81
C PRO A 36 5.09 -29.64 -3.74
N THR A 37 4.66 -30.84 -4.09
CA THR A 37 4.28 -31.89 -3.13
C THR A 37 5.50 -32.35 -2.35
N GLY A 38 5.53 -32.03 -1.05
CA GLY A 38 6.63 -32.41 -0.16
C GLY A 38 7.62 -31.29 0.17
N MET A 39 7.34 -30.03 -0.23
CA MET A 39 8.17 -28.88 0.17
C MET A 39 8.14 -28.68 1.68
N THR A 40 9.29 -28.34 2.24
CA THR A 40 9.38 -27.82 3.62
C THR A 40 8.79 -26.43 3.72
N TRP A 41 8.48 -25.98 4.95
CA TRP A 41 8.03 -24.60 5.19
C TRP A 41 9.00 -23.56 4.65
N ASP A 42 10.30 -23.75 4.84
CA ASP A 42 11.33 -22.79 4.40
C ASP A 42 11.38 -22.67 2.87
N GLU A 43 11.31 -23.78 2.16
CA GLU A 43 11.29 -23.80 0.69
C GLU A 43 10.04 -23.13 0.13
N ALA A 44 8.88 -23.41 0.72
CA ALA A 44 7.61 -22.83 0.31
C ALA A 44 7.54 -21.32 0.58
N LEU A 45 8.01 -20.87 1.75
CA LEU A 45 8.10 -19.46 2.09
C LEU A 45 9.08 -18.71 1.16
N ALA A 46 10.22 -19.28 0.88
CA ALA A 46 11.18 -18.71 -0.06
C ALA A 46 10.62 -18.61 -1.48
N SER A 47 9.88 -19.64 -1.93
CA SER A 47 9.18 -19.63 -3.22
C SER A 47 8.16 -18.49 -3.31
N PHE A 48 7.35 -18.32 -2.27
CA PHE A 48 6.37 -17.24 -2.21
C PHE A 48 7.01 -15.85 -2.15
N GLU A 49 8.13 -15.69 -1.44
CA GLU A 49 8.87 -14.42 -1.39
C GLU A 49 9.41 -14.02 -2.77
N ARG A 50 9.92 -14.99 -3.55
CA ARG A 50 10.33 -14.78 -4.95
C ARG A 50 9.15 -14.33 -5.81
N GLU A 51 7.98 -14.97 -5.67
CA GLU A 51 6.76 -14.59 -6.37
C GLU A 51 6.31 -13.17 -6.04
N LEU A 52 6.32 -12.78 -4.76
CA LEU A 52 5.99 -11.42 -4.37
C LEU A 52 6.97 -10.39 -4.97
N THR A 53 8.24 -10.77 -5.07
CA THR A 53 9.29 -9.92 -5.66
C THR A 53 9.08 -9.77 -7.16
N SER A 54 8.81 -10.86 -7.88
CA SER A 54 8.56 -10.83 -9.33
C SER A 54 7.31 -10.01 -9.72
N ARG A 55 6.31 -9.96 -8.83
CA ARG A 55 5.12 -9.12 -8.97
C ARG A 55 5.32 -7.64 -8.61
N GLY A 56 6.54 -7.25 -8.22
CA GLY A 56 6.82 -5.88 -7.79
C GLY A 56 6.12 -5.49 -6.48
N ALA A 57 5.86 -6.46 -5.59
CA ALA A 57 5.27 -6.15 -4.29
C ALA A 57 6.24 -5.29 -3.46
N ALA A 58 5.71 -4.19 -2.87
CA ALA A 58 6.49 -3.30 -2.05
C ALA A 58 7.18 -4.05 -0.90
N GLU A 59 8.41 -3.65 -0.56
CA GLU A 59 9.22 -4.24 0.52
C GLU A 59 8.43 -4.38 1.83
N ARG A 60 7.67 -3.37 2.20
CA ARG A 60 6.81 -3.39 3.39
C ARG A 60 5.74 -4.48 3.34
N THR A 61 5.16 -4.72 2.16
CA THR A 61 4.17 -5.78 1.95
C THR A 61 4.82 -7.16 2.07
N ARG A 62 5.98 -7.34 1.46
CA ARG A 62 6.77 -8.59 1.55
C ARG A 62 7.13 -8.90 3.00
N ARG A 63 7.64 -7.89 3.74
CA ARG A 63 7.98 -8.04 5.16
C ARG A 63 6.77 -8.39 6.03
N ALA A 64 5.62 -7.76 5.78
CA ALA A 64 4.38 -8.06 6.49
C ALA A 64 3.92 -9.50 6.24
N TYR A 65 3.92 -9.96 4.99
CA TYR A 65 3.56 -11.34 4.63
C TYR A 65 4.53 -12.34 5.25
N ARG A 66 5.84 -12.09 5.15
CA ARG A 66 6.85 -12.95 5.77
C ARG A 66 6.62 -13.10 7.27
N THR A 67 6.41 -12.00 7.99
CA THR A 67 6.15 -12.04 9.45
C THR A 67 4.91 -12.85 9.78
N ASP A 68 3.82 -12.66 9.04
CA ASP A 68 2.57 -13.39 9.27
C ASP A 68 2.70 -14.89 8.99
N LEU A 69 3.38 -15.24 7.90
CA LEU A 69 3.55 -16.62 7.46
C LEU A 69 4.56 -17.38 8.32
N VAL A 70 5.65 -16.75 8.76
CA VAL A 70 6.57 -17.37 9.73
C VAL A 70 5.85 -17.70 11.04
N GLN A 71 4.95 -16.81 11.51
CA GLN A 71 4.14 -17.09 12.69
C GLN A 71 3.16 -18.27 12.44
N PHE A 72 2.55 -18.34 11.26
CA PHE A 72 1.65 -19.43 10.89
C PHE A 72 2.40 -20.76 10.79
N ALA A 73 3.54 -20.79 10.11
CA ALA A 73 4.39 -21.95 9.96
C ALA A 73 4.89 -22.47 11.34
N GLY A 74 5.35 -21.57 12.22
CA GLY A 74 5.75 -21.93 13.58
C GLY A 74 4.61 -22.58 14.37
N TRP A 75 3.42 -22.01 14.30
CA TRP A 75 2.22 -22.58 14.92
C TRP A 75 1.83 -23.94 14.33
N ALA A 76 1.95 -24.12 13.02
CA ALA A 76 1.68 -25.40 12.35
C ALA A 76 2.68 -26.49 12.79
N MET A 77 3.97 -26.15 12.82
CA MET A 77 5.03 -27.05 13.29
C MET A 77 4.86 -27.48 14.74
N GLU A 78 4.44 -26.58 15.65
CA GLU A 78 4.09 -26.91 17.05
C GLU A 78 2.98 -27.95 17.14
N ARG A 79 2.16 -28.12 16.10
CA ARG A 79 1.06 -29.10 16.01
C ARG A 79 1.42 -30.35 15.23
N GLY A 80 2.70 -30.52 14.86
CA GLY A 80 3.18 -31.67 14.11
C GLY A 80 2.94 -31.58 12.60
N LEU A 81 2.54 -30.41 12.07
CA LEU A 81 2.38 -30.19 10.63
C LEU A 81 3.70 -29.64 10.09
N HIS A 82 4.56 -30.53 9.63
CA HIS A 82 5.92 -30.22 9.23
C HIS A 82 6.05 -29.69 7.81
N ARG A 83 4.97 -29.79 7.01
CA ARG A 83 4.92 -29.35 5.61
C ARG A 83 3.62 -28.58 5.34
N PRO A 84 3.64 -27.63 4.41
CA PRO A 84 2.44 -26.88 4.04
C PRO A 84 1.29 -27.73 3.49
N ASP A 85 1.60 -28.84 2.81
CA ASP A 85 0.61 -29.75 2.22
C ASP A 85 -0.14 -30.60 3.27
N GLU A 86 0.34 -30.66 4.50
CA GLU A 86 -0.31 -31.33 5.63
C GLU A 86 -1.42 -30.48 6.29
N VAL A 87 -1.46 -29.18 5.97
CA VAL A 87 -2.43 -28.26 6.57
C VAL A 87 -3.80 -28.38 5.92
N GLU A 88 -4.80 -28.62 6.71
CA GLU A 88 -6.20 -28.69 6.30
C GLU A 88 -6.97 -27.41 6.64
N HIS A 89 -8.17 -27.27 6.09
CA HIS A 89 -9.09 -26.18 6.40
C HIS A 89 -9.35 -26.01 7.91
N ARG A 90 -9.47 -27.13 8.66
CA ARG A 90 -9.65 -27.10 10.11
C ARG A 90 -8.50 -26.42 10.84
N ASP A 91 -7.25 -26.59 10.36
CA ASP A 91 -6.08 -26.02 11.01
C ASP A 91 -6.03 -24.52 10.80
N VAL A 92 -6.34 -24.02 9.61
CA VAL A 92 -6.45 -22.58 9.36
C VAL A 92 -7.54 -21.94 10.23
N ARG A 93 -8.68 -22.62 10.44
CA ARG A 93 -9.73 -22.16 11.38
C ARG A 93 -9.23 -22.12 12.82
N LEU A 94 -8.50 -23.14 13.28
CA LEU A 94 -7.92 -23.19 14.61
C LEU A 94 -6.88 -22.07 14.81
N PHE A 95 -6.06 -21.80 13.81
CA PHE A 95 -5.14 -20.65 13.86
C PHE A 95 -5.88 -19.32 14.02
N ALA A 96 -6.96 -19.11 13.26
CA ALA A 96 -7.79 -17.92 13.39
C ALA A 96 -8.44 -17.79 14.77
N ALA A 97 -8.94 -18.90 15.34
CA ALA A 97 -9.51 -18.95 16.69
C ALA A 97 -8.44 -18.59 17.74
N ARG A 98 -7.27 -19.22 17.69
CA ARG A 98 -6.13 -18.92 18.59
C ARG A 98 -5.74 -17.44 18.56
N LEU A 99 -5.67 -16.82 17.36
CA LEU A 99 -5.39 -15.41 17.25
C LEU A 99 -6.46 -14.54 17.93
N SER A 100 -7.73 -14.93 17.80
CA SER A 100 -8.84 -14.21 18.44
C SER A 100 -8.81 -14.38 19.96
N GLU A 101 -8.57 -15.57 20.46
CA GLU A 101 -8.43 -15.88 21.89
C GLU A 101 -7.24 -15.17 22.54
N SER A 102 -6.14 -14.99 21.79
CA SER A 102 -4.99 -14.19 22.25
C SER A 102 -5.24 -12.68 22.28
N GLY A 103 -6.47 -12.22 22.00
CA GLY A 103 -6.85 -10.81 22.01
C GLY A 103 -6.45 -10.03 20.75
N ALA A 104 -6.08 -10.71 19.66
CA ALA A 104 -5.76 -10.01 18.42
C ALA A 104 -6.99 -9.30 17.85
N ALA A 105 -6.81 -8.04 17.44
CA ALA A 105 -7.89 -7.28 16.80
C ALA A 105 -8.39 -7.99 15.52
N ALA A 106 -9.71 -7.94 15.27
CA ALA A 106 -10.33 -8.55 14.08
C ALA A 106 -9.64 -8.18 12.75
N ALA A 107 -9.15 -6.93 12.63
CA ALA A 107 -8.38 -6.49 11.48
C ALA A 107 -7.02 -7.21 11.35
N THR A 108 -6.38 -7.54 12.47
CA THR A 108 -5.12 -8.30 12.50
C THR A 108 -5.35 -9.74 12.09
N VAL A 109 -6.40 -10.37 12.61
CA VAL A 109 -6.78 -11.74 12.23
C VAL A 109 -7.11 -11.80 10.73
N ALA A 110 -7.94 -10.88 10.24
CA ALA A 110 -8.30 -10.81 8.82
C ALA A 110 -7.07 -10.61 7.91
N ARG A 111 -6.10 -9.76 8.31
CA ARG A 111 -4.85 -9.55 7.55
C ARG A 111 -4.01 -10.81 7.50
N LYS A 112 -3.83 -11.50 8.65
CA LYS A 112 -3.06 -12.74 8.72
C LYS A 112 -3.70 -13.86 7.90
N LEU A 113 -5.02 -13.99 7.94
CA LEU A 113 -5.73 -14.94 7.07
C LEU A 113 -5.58 -14.60 5.59
N ALA A 114 -5.57 -13.32 5.21
CA ALA A 114 -5.30 -12.90 3.84
C ALA A 114 -3.87 -13.26 3.40
N SER A 115 -2.87 -13.14 4.30
CA SER A 115 -1.50 -13.58 4.03
C SER A 115 -1.43 -15.10 3.82
N VAL A 116 -2.09 -15.89 4.68
CA VAL A 116 -2.17 -17.35 4.56
C VAL A 116 -2.88 -17.75 3.26
N ARG A 117 -4.00 -17.13 2.94
CA ARG A 117 -4.73 -17.40 1.69
C ARG A 117 -3.88 -17.12 0.47
N SER A 118 -3.23 -15.96 0.41
CA SER A 118 -2.33 -15.61 -0.72
C SER A 118 -1.14 -16.57 -0.88
N PHE A 119 -0.60 -17.07 0.22
CA PHE A 119 0.44 -18.09 0.23
C PHE A 119 -0.05 -19.41 -0.35
N TYR A 120 -1.19 -19.91 0.09
CA TYR A 120 -1.77 -21.14 -0.44
C TYR A 120 -2.26 -21.02 -1.89
N ASP A 121 -2.76 -19.85 -2.30
CA ASP A 121 -3.04 -19.56 -3.72
C ASP A 121 -1.79 -19.70 -4.60
N HIS A 122 -0.64 -19.26 -4.08
CA HIS A 122 0.62 -19.46 -4.78
C HIS A 122 0.97 -20.94 -4.88
N LEU A 123 0.88 -21.72 -3.80
CA LEU A 123 1.17 -23.16 -3.80
C LEU A 123 0.26 -23.95 -4.75
N VAL A 124 -1.04 -23.62 -4.78
CA VAL A 124 -1.98 -24.21 -5.76
C VAL A 124 -1.55 -23.89 -7.18
N ARG A 125 -1.18 -22.64 -7.45
CA ARG A 125 -0.81 -22.19 -8.79
C ARG A 125 0.46 -22.85 -9.31
N ILE A 126 1.43 -23.14 -8.47
CA ILE A 126 2.65 -23.86 -8.85
C ILE A 126 2.45 -25.40 -8.86
N GLY A 127 1.23 -25.89 -8.65
CA GLY A 127 0.88 -27.31 -8.69
C GLY A 127 1.20 -28.09 -7.42
N GLY A 128 1.49 -27.42 -6.28
CA GLY A 128 1.82 -28.03 -5.00
C GLY A 128 0.64 -28.58 -4.22
N LEU A 129 -0.53 -28.06 -4.51
CA LEU A 129 -1.75 -28.41 -3.82
C LEU A 129 -2.93 -28.40 -4.79
N GLY A 130 -3.91 -29.29 -4.54
CA GLY A 130 -5.14 -29.34 -5.35
C GLY A 130 -6.11 -28.21 -5.03
N GLN A 131 -6.09 -27.72 -3.78
CA GLN A 131 -6.99 -26.64 -3.32
C GLN A 131 -6.35 -25.86 -2.19
N ASN A 132 -6.82 -24.62 -2.01
CA ASN A 132 -6.35 -23.74 -0.95
C ASN A 132 -7.12 -24.02 0.37
N PRO A 133 -6.47 -24.48 1.44
CA PRO A 133 -7.14 -24.77 2.71
C PRO A 133 -7.71 -23.54 3.42
N ALA A 134 -7.31 -22.33 3.00
CA ALA A 134 -7.77 -21.08 3.58
C ALA A 134 -9.00 -20.47 2.88
N ASP A 135 -9.45 -20.99 1.74
CA ASP A 135 -10.52 -20.37 0.94
C ASP A 135 -11.85 -20.27 1.68
N LEU A 136 -12.24 -21.34 2.36
CA LEU A 136 -13.51 -21.41 3.08
C LEU A 136 -13.46 -20.78 4.49
N VAL A 137 -12.29 -20.31 4.95
CA VAL A 137 -12.18 -19.69 6.27
C VAL A 137 -12.68 -18.26 6.20
N ALA A 138 -13.82 -18.01 6.84
CA ALA A 138 -14.40 -16.68 6.90
C ALA A 138 -13.48 -15.72 7.69
N SER A 139 -13.17 -14.58 7.10
CA SER A 139 -12.50 -13.50 7.84
C SER A 139 -13.47 -12.90 8.86
N PRO A 140 -13.02 -12.58 10.08
CA PRO A 140 -13.88 -11.93 11.06
C PRO A 140 -14.44 -10.62 10.49
N LYS A 141 -15.74 -10.39 10.70
CA LYS A 141 -16.39 -9.15 10.29
C LYS A 141 -15.70 -7.99 11.01
N ARG A 142 -15.12 -7.08 10.22
CA ARG A 142 -14.62 -5.82 10.77
C ARG A 142 -15.83 -5.03 11.25
N ALA A 143 -15.85 -4.64 12.51
CA ALA A 143 -16.75 -3.59 12.93
C ALA A 143 -16.36 -2.35 12.10
N SER A 144 -17.21 -1.98 11.16
CA SER A 144 -17.04 -0.75 10.37
C SER A 144 -17.33 0.43 11.30
N LYS A 145 -16.35 0.80 12.12
CA LYS A 145 -16.39 2.12 12.73
C LYS A 145 -16.16 3.11 11.60
N LEU A 146 -17.18 3.85 11.23
CA LEU A 146 -17.02 4.99 10.34
C LEU A 146 -15.86 5.83 10.88
N PRO A 147 -14.86 6.17 10.07
CA PRO A 147 -13.79 7.04 10.51
C PRO A 147 -14.39 8.32 11.06
N LYS A 148 -13.99 8.72 12.26
CA LYS A 148 -14.40 10.01 12.81
C LYS A 148 -13.70 11.08 11.97
N VAL A 149 -14.47 11.83 11.19
CA VAL A 149 -13.99 13.01 10.47
C VAL A 149 -14.03 14.17 11.47
N LEU A 150 -12.93 14.89 11.59
CA LEU A 150 -12.91 16.16 12.33
C LEU A 150 -13.60 17.22 11.47
N ALA A 151 -14.47 18.02 12.06
CA ALA A 151 -15.01 19.20 11.40
C ALA A 151 -13.88 20.21 11.07
N PRO A 152 -14.06 21.12 10.09
CA PRO A 152 -13.05 22.10 9.73
C PRO A 152 -12.51 22.90 10.91
N GLU A 153 -13.39 23.31 11.83
CA GLU A 153 -13.06 24.07 13.04
C GLU A 153 -12.21 23.24 14.01
N GLN A 154 -12.54 21.96 14.19
CA GLN A 154 -11.78 21.05 15.03
C GLN A 154 -10.40 20.75 14.43
N MET A 155 -10.31 20.70 13.11
CA MET A 155 -9.03 20.53 12.40
C MET A 155 -8.16 21.78 12.57
N ALA A 156 -8.74 22.97 12.40
CA ALA A 156 -8.04 24.21 12.64
C ALA A 156 -7.56 24.31 14.09
N GLU A 157 -8.42 24.00 15.06
CA GLU A 157 -8.07 23.97 16.48
C GLU A 157 -6.91 23.00 16.77
N LEU A 158 -6.93 21.79 16.19
CA LEU A 158 -5.84 20.83 16.35
C LEU A 158 -4.50 21.39 15.85
N LEU A 159 -4.50 21.99 14.67
CA LEU A 159 -3.29 22.50 14.03
C LEU A 159 -2.79 23.76 14.75
N ASP A 160 -3.68 24.68 15.12
CA ASP A 160 -3.31 25.94 15.77
C ASP A 160 -2.83 25.75 17.21
N ARG A 161 -3.28 24.69 17.89
CA ARG A 161 -2.80 24.32 19.23
C ARG A 161 -1.39 23.67 19.26
N ILE A 162 -0.85 23.28 18.08
CA ILE A 162 0.56 22.82 18.06
C ILE A 162 1.45 24.03 18.32
N PRO A 163 2.18 24.06 19.46
CA PRO A 163 3.06 25.16 19.76
C PRO A 163 4.18 25.25 18.71
N ALA A 164 4.82 26.39 18.62
CA ALA A 164 5.93 26.62 17.72
C ALA A 164 7.11 27.28 18.45
N HIS A 165 7.42 26.76 19.65
CA HIS A 165 8.48 27.27 20.53
C HIS A 165 9.78 26.49 20.35
N THR A 166 9.72 25.17 20.16
CA THR A 166 10.88 24.31 19.96
C THR A 166 11.00 23.86 18.49
N PRO A 167 12.22 23.53 18.01
CA PRO A 167 12.40 23.03 16.64
C PRO A 167 11.52 21.83 16.29
N LEU A 168 11.24 20.94 17.24
CA LEU A 168 10.38 19.78 17.04
C LEU A 168 8.90 20.16 16.93
N GLU A 169 8.46 21.19 17.62
CA GLU A 169 7.09 21.69 17.54
C GLU A 169 6.86 22.45 16.23
N VAL A 170 7.80 23.32 15.83
CA VAL A 170 7.76 24.01 14.53
C VAL A 170 7.70 22.99 13.40
N ARG A 171 8.52 21.93 13.43
CA ARG A 171 8.47 20.83 12.47
C ARG A 171 7.09 20.12 12.49
N ASP A 172 6.56 19.80 13.66
CA ASP A 172 5.28 19.09 13.76
C ASP A 172 4.13 19.92 13.22
N ARG A 173 4.12 21.23 13.49
CA ARG A 173 3.12 22.12 12.92
C ARG A 173 3.22 22.14 11.39
N ALA A 174 4.41 22.37 10.82
CA ALA A 174 4.62 22.33 9.37
C ALA A 174 4.20 21.00 8.75
N MET A 175 4.56 19.88 9.38
CA MET A 175 4.20 18.54 8.93
C MET A 175 2.69 18.30 8.87
N PHE A 176 1.93 18.71 9.88
CA PHE A 176 0.51 18.43 9.93
C PHE A 176 -0.31 19.45 9.13
N GLU A 177 0.13 20.71 9.04
CA GLU A 177 -0.44 21.68 8.10
C GLU A 177 -0.30 21.17 6.66
N LEU A 178 0.89 20.72 6.27
CA LEU A 178 1.14 20.17 4.94
C LEU A 178 0.35 18.89 4.68
N ALA A 179 0.30 17.99 5.68
CA ALA A 179 -0.43 16.73 5.59
C ALA A 179 -1.94 16.93 5.36
N TYR A 180 -2.53 17.93 6.01
CA TYR A 180 -3.94 18.29 5.84
C TYR A 180 -4.19 19.08 4.57
N SER A 181 -3.39 20.13 4.30
CA SER A 181 -3.51 20.96 3.11
C SER A 181 -3.45 20.16 1.79
N CYS A 182 -2.57 19.14 1.73
CA CYS A 182 -2.35 18.33 0.53
C CYS A 182 -2.98 16.94 0.59
N GLY A 183 -3.69 16.59 1.66
CA GLY A 183 -4.30 15.26 1.84
C GLY A 183 -3.30 14.10 1.74
N LEU A 184 -2.09 14.25 2.29
CA LEU A 184 -0.99 13.29 2.11
C LEU A 184 -1.20 11.96 2.85
N ARG A 185 -0.70 10.87 2.24
CA ARG A 185 -0.54 9.60 2.95
C ARG A 185 0.65 9.68 3.92
N CYS A 186 0.62 8.86 4.97
CA CYS A 186 1.69 8.87 5.98
C CYS A 186 3.08 8.59 5.38
N GLU A 187 3.16 7.71 4.41
CA GLU A 187 4.40 7.42 3.66
C GLU A 187 4.81 8.60 2.78
N GLU A 188 3.86 9.22 2.06
CA GLU A 188 4.14 10.39 1.23
C GLU A 188 4.74 11.53 2.06
N ILE A 189 4.23 11.77 3.28
CA ILE A 189 4.80 12.78 4.21
C ILE A 189 6.28 12.49 4.52
N THR A 190 6.62 11.22 4.75
CA THR A 190 7.99 10.85 5.12
C THR A 190 8.96 10.81 3.97
N ASP A 191 8.45 10.64 2.75
CA ASP A 191 9.25 10.48 1.54
C ASP A 191 9.54 11.82 0.83
N LEU A 192 9.00 12.94 1.34
CA LEU A 192 9.26 14.27 0.80
C LEU A 192 10.73 14.67 0.97
N ASP A 193 11.30 15.20 -0.09
CA ASP A 193 12.61 15.85 -0.14
C ASP A 193 12.47 17.37 -0.24
N LEU A 194 13.57 18.10 -0.08
CA LEU A 194 13.59 19.56 -0.14
C LEU A 194 13.12 20.10 -1.48
N ASP A 195 13.42 19.41 -2.56
CA ASP A 195 13.04 19.78 -3.93
C ASP A 195 11.56 19.48 -4.26
N ALA A 196 10.84 18.86 -3.32
CA ALA A 196 9.43 18.52 -3.51
C ALA A 196 8.52 19.77 -3.44
N ILE A 197 8.92 20.82 -2.74
CA ILE A 197 8.12 22.05 -2.58
C ILE A 197 8.63 23.16 -3.50
N ASP A 198 7.72 23.76 -4.21
CA ASP A 198 7.92 24.99 -4.97
C ASP A 198 7.04 26.07 -4.34
N PHE A 199 7.68 27.03 -3.69
CA PHE A 199 7.00 28.14 -3.02
C PHE A 199 6.54 29.22 -4.01
N GLU A 200 7.16 29.34 -5.17
CA GLU A 200 6.77 30.32 -6.20
C GLU A 200 5.46 29.91 -6.87
N SER A 201 5.36 28.64 -7.25
CA SER A 201 4.13 28.09 -7.84
C SER A 201 3.11 27.60 -6.81
N GLU A 202 3.46 27.63 -5.51
CA GLU A 202 2.63 27.13 -4.39
C GLU A 202 2.22 25.67 -4.55
N GLN A 203 3.14 24.83 -5.00
CA GLN A 203 2.89 23.44 -5.32
C GLN A 203 3.83 22.47 -4.60
N LEU A 204 3.28 21.32 -4.27
CA LEU A 204 4.01 20.18 -3.73
C LEU A 204 4.01 19.02 -4.72
N ARG A 205 5.19 18.56 -5.10
CA ARG A 205 5.37 17.35 -5.91
C ARG A 205 5.42 16.13 -5.01
N VAL A 206 4.50 15.16 -5.24
CA VAL A 206 4.38 13.95 -4.44
C VAL A 206 4.52 12.72 -5.32
N ARG A 207 5.40 11.80 -4.93
CA ARG A 207 5.55 10.48 -5.57
C ARG A 207 4.59 9.48 -4.95
N GLY A 208 3.79 8.84 -5.77
CA GLY A 208 2.83 7.81 -5.36
C GLY A 208 3.30 6.38 -5.67
N LYS A 209 2.40 5.41 -5.49
CA LYS A 209 2.68 4.01 -5.81
C LYS A 209 3.00 3.84 -7.31
N GLY A 210 4.13 3.17 -7.62
CA GLY A 210 4.58 2.93 -8.99
C GLY A 210 5.26 4.13 -9.61
N ASP A 211 5.88 4.98 -8.80
CA ASP A 211 6.67 6.17 -9.21
C ASP A 211 5.86 7.21 -10.01
N LYS A 212 4.54 7.22 -9.82
CA LYS A 212 3.68 8.24 -10.42
C LYS A 212 3.74 9.50 -9.60
N GLU A 213 4.15 10.60 -10.22
CA GLU A 213 4.18 11.93 -9.60
C GLU A 213 2.85 12.65 -9.80
N ARG A 214 2.49 13.48 -8.81
CA ARG A 214 1.39 14.43 -8.90
C ARG A 214 1.78 15.73 -8.23
N LEU A 215 1.28 16.84 -8.76
CA LEU A 215 1.40 18.18 -8.19
C LEU A 215 0.16 18.48 -7.37
N LEU A 216 0.35 19.00 -6.18
CA LEU A 216 -0.71 19.36 -5.24
C LEU A 216 -0.59 20.83 -4.86
N PRO A 217 -1.68 21.60 -4.86
CA PRO A 217 -1.65 22.96 -4.33
C PRO A 217 -1.38 22.94 -2.82
N VAL A 218 -0.70 23.94 -2.32
CA VAL A 218 -0.36 24.10 -0.91
C VAL A 218 -1.01 25.38 -0.40
N GLY A 219 -1.91 25.27 0.57
CA GLY A 219 -2.56 26.42 1.15
C GLY A 219 -1.61 27.31 1.97
N GLU A 220 -1.96 28.59 2.09
CA GLU A 220 -1.13 29.62 2.72
C GLU A 220 -0.67 29.27 4.16
N PRO A 221 -1.53 28.71 5.06
CA PRO A 221 -1.07 28.30 6.40
C PRO A 221 0.02 27.23 6.37
N ALA A 222 -0.06 26.27 5.45
CA ALA A 222 0.94 25.22 5.29
C ALA A 222 2.25 25.77 4.72
N GLN A 223 2.18 26.70 3.75
CA GLN A 223 3.36 27.38 3.21
C GLN A 223 4.09 28.16 4.30
N ARG A 224 3.41 29.01 5.05
CA ARG A 224 3.99 29.78 6.16
C ARG A 224 4.63 28.88 7.22
N ALA A 225 3.94 27.82 7.61
CA ALA A 225 4.46 26.88 8.61
C ALA A 225 5.72 26.16 8.08
N LEU A 226 5.73 25.80 6.80
CA LEU A 226 6.86 25.11 6.17
C LEU A 226 8.06 26.03 5.98
N GLN A 227 7.86 27.28 5.51
CA GLN A 227 8.92 28.28 5.42
C GLN A 227 9.59 28.52 6.78
N ARG A 228 8.78 28.76 7.81
CA ARG A 228 9.30 28.93 9.17
C ARG A 228 10.11 27.70 9.62
N TYR A 229 9.63 26.49 9.32
CA TYR A 229 10.37 25.29 9.66
C TYR A 229 11.72 25.21 8.93
N LEU A 230 11.75 25.48 7.64
CA LEU A 230 12.98 25.44 6.84
C LEU A 230 14.00 26.47 7.28
N GLU A 231 13.56 27.68 7.63
CA GLU A 231 14.44 28.79 8.04
C GLU A 231 14.98 28.63 9.47
N THR A 232 14.15 28.18 10.41
CA THR A 232 14.49 28.25 11.84
C THR A 232 14.73 26.88 12.49
N ALA A 233 13.90 25.90 12.20
CA ALA A 233 13.91 24.65 12.94
C ALA A 233 14.72 23.53 12.26
N ARG A 234 14.65 23.44 10.93
CA ARG A 234 15.38 22.42 10.19
C ARG A 234 16.90 22.55 10.34
N PRO A 235 17.53 23.74 10.24
CA PRO A 235 18.96 23.89 10.50
C PRO A 235 19.36 23.44 11.92
N ALA A 236 18.53 23.73 12.91
CA ALA A 236 18.76 23.29 14.30
C ALA A 236 18.65 21.77 14.49
N LEU A 237 17.95 21.06 13.59
CA LEU A 237 17.80 19.60 13.61
C LEU A 237 18.86 18.87 12.77
N LEU A 238 19.56 19.56 11.87
CA LEU A 238 20.59 19.00 10.97
C LEU A 238 21.93 18.68 11.68
N VAL A 239 21.89 18.17 12.90
CA VAL A 239 23.09 17.89 13.66
C VAL A 239 23.88 16.74 13.05
N GLY A 240 25.08 17.04 12.49
CA GLY A 240 26.01 16.04 11.99
C GLY A 240 25.64 15.36 10.65
N GLN A 241 24.66 15.89 9.91
CA GLN A 241 24.24 15.35 8.61
C GLN A 241 23.89 16.50 7.62
N PRO A 242 24.88 17.26 7.15
CA PRO A 242 24.63 18.44 6.30
C PRO A 242 23.94 18.13 4.97
N ASP A 243 24.13 16.91 4.46
CA ASP A 243 23.62 16.49 3.13
C ASP A 243 22.26 15.76 3.18
N GLU A 244 21.57 15.77 4.33
CA GLU A 244 20.25 15.13 4.43
C GLU A 244 19.21 15.89 3.58
N GLN A 245 18.70 15.25 2.53
CA GLN A 245 17.73 15.82 1.60
C GLN A 245 16.28 15.72 2.09
N ALA A 246 16.00 14.93 3.10
CA ALA A 246 14.65 14.81 3.61
C ALA A 246 14.08 16.16 4.05
N LEU A 247 12.87 16.47 3.61
CA LEU A 247 12.15 17.68 4.01
C LEU A 247 11.94 17.69 5.53
N LEU A 248 11.43 16.60 6.09
CA LEU A 248 11.05 16.50 7.50
C LEU A 248 12.03 15.63 8.29
N LEU A 249 12.66 16.23 9.30
CA LEU A 249 13.71 15.60 10.09
C LEU A 249 13.21 15.08 11.44
N SER A 250 13.78 13.97 11.86
CA SER A 250 13.66 13.45 13.23
C SER A 250 14.52 14.27 14.20
N ARG A 251 14.38 14.02 15.51
CA ARG A 251 15.27 14.63 16.53
C ARG A 251 16.76 14.34 16.29
N ARG A 252 17.08 13.29 15.54
CA ARG A 252 18.46 12.87 15.25
C ARG A 252 18.98 13.42 13.90
N GLY A 253 18.30 14.38 13.30
CA GLY A 253 18.68 14.96 12.01
C GLY A 253 18.52 14.03 10.81
N ARG A 254 17.81 12.92 10.93
CA ARG A 254 17.57 11.97 9.85
C ARG A 254 16.11 12.04 9.39
N ARG A 255 15.82 11.52 8.20
CA ARG A 255 14.46 11.38 7.67
C ARG A 255 13.49 10.85 8.73
N LEU A 256 12.31 11.45 8.79
CA LEU A 256 11.26 11.07 9.72
C LEU A 256 10.63 9.72 9.30
N SER A 257 10.27 8.88 10.26
CA SER A 257 9.58 7.61 9.97
C SER A 257 8.07 7.74 10.08
N SER A 258 7.32 6.89 9.36
CA SER A 258 5.85 6.83 9.49
C SER A 258 5.37 6.53 10.93
N SER A 259 6.17 5.83 11.73
CA SER A 259 5.87 5.60 13.15
C SER A 259 6.04 6.87 13.98
N ASP A 260 7.01 7.73 13.64
CA ASP A 260 7.17 9.04 14.27
C ASP A 260 5.98 9.94 13.96
N VAL A 261 5.56 10.03 12.70
CA VAL A 261 4.37 10.80 12.30
C VAL A 261 3.15 10.39 13.13
N ARG A 262 2.88 9.06 13.22
CA ARG A 262 1.75 8.55 14.02
C ARG A 262 1.87 8.82 15.50
N ARG A 263 3.09 8.74 16.06
CA ARG A 263 3.37 9.02 17.47
C ARG A 263 3.17 10.51 17.78
N ARG A 264 3.64 11.40 16.90
CA ARG A 264 3.49 12.85 17.04
C ARG A 264 2.03 13.27 16.94
N LEU A 265 1.27 12.76 15.95
CA LEU A 265 -0.16 13.06 15.83
C LEU A 265 -0.93 12.63 17.08
N ARG A 266 -0.68 11.42 17.61
CA ARG A 266 -1.34 10.96 18.85
C ARG A 266 -1.04 11.86 20.04
N ARG A 267 0.17 12.45 20.11
CA ARG A 267 0.52 13.41 21.14
C ARG A 267 -0.36 14.65 21.01
N TRP A 268 -0.40 15.29 19.85
CA TRP A 268 -1.12 16.55 19.65
C TRP A 268 -2.64 16.41 19.76
N VAL A 269 -3.20 15.31 19.26
CA VAL A 269 -4.63 14.98 19.45
C VAL A 269 -4.99 14.89 20.93
N ARG A 270 -4.12 14.33 21.75
CA ARG A 270 -4.31 14.20 23.19
C ARG A 270 -4.18 15.56 23.89
N GLU A 271 -3.18 16.36 23.52
CA GLU A 271 -2.95 17.71 24.06
C GLU A 271 -4.08 18.68 23.66
N ALA A 272 -4.66 18.52 22.48
CA ALA A 272 -5.82 19.28 22.04
C ALA A 272 -7.15 18.82 22.67
N ALA A 273 -7.13 17.75 23.50
CA ALA A 273 -8.33 17.14 24.08
C ALA A 273 -9.36 16.66 23.04
N ILE A 274 -8.94 16.42 21.81
CA ILE A 274 -9.76 15.90 20.73
C ILE A 274 -9.90 14.38 20.94
N GLY A 275 -11.13 13.88 20.76
CA GLY A 275 -11.46 12.47 21.04
C GLY A 275 -10.55 11.45 20.36
N ALA A 276 -10.42 10.28 20.95
CA ALA A 276 -9.54 9.19 20.46
C ALA A 276 -9.91 8.73 19.04
N GLY A 277 -8.93 8.15 18.33
CA GLY A 277 -9.14 7.50 17.03
C GLY A 277 -8.65 8.30 15.82
N ILE A 278 -8.07 9.48 16.02
CA ILE A 278 -7.47 10.28 14.95
C ILE A 278 -6.11 9.69 14.52
N SER A 279 -5.92 9.55 13.23
CA SER A 279 -4.73 9.00 12.58
C SER A 279 -4.34 9.87 11.37
N PRO A 280 -3.14 9.71 10.79
CA PRO A 280 -2.82 10.40 9.53
C PRO A 280 -3.80 10.09 8.40
N HIS A 281 -4.42 8.91 8.42
CA HIS A 281 -5.49 8.58 7.47
C HIS A 281 -6.75 9.40 7.71
N SER A 282 -7.06 9.74 8.97
CA SER A 282 -8.19 10.62 9.32
C SER A 282 -7.98 12.04 8.82
N LEU A 283 -6.73 12.58 8.83
CA LEU A 283 -6.41 13.88 8.25
C LEU A 283 -6.70 13.91 6.74
N ARG A 284 -6.24 12.88 6.04
CA ARG A 284 -6.49 12.73 4.60
C ARG A 284 -7.98 12.53 4.30
N HIS A 285 -8.71 11.83 5.16
CA HIS A 285 -10.15 11.67 5.01
C HIS A 285 -10.90 12.99 5.26
N ALA A 286 -10.49 13.75 6.28
CA ALA A 286 -11.01 15.10 6.51
C ALA A 286 -10.75 16.03 5.32
N PHE A 287 -9.55 16.04 4.76
CA PHE A 287 -9.24 16.77 3.52
C PHE A 287 -10.24 16.43 2.40
N ALA A 288 -10.47 15.14 2.12
CA ALA A 288 -11.38 14.73 1.06
C ALA A 288 -12.85 15.15 1.34
N THR A 289 -13.29 15.00 2.60
CA THR A 289 -14.65 15.35 3.03
C THR A 289 -14.86 16.87 2.97
N HIS A 290 -13.92 17.65 3.48
CA HIS A 290 -14.04 19.11 3.49
C HIS A 290 -14.01 19.71 2.08
N LEU A 291 -13.19 19.18 1.17
CA LEU A 291 -13.25 19.58 -0.23
C LEU A 291 -14.61 19.28 -0.87
N LEU A 292 -15.18 18.10 -0.57
CA LEU A 292 -16.50 17.72 -1.08
C LEU A 292 -17.60 18.62 -0.54
N GLU A 293 -17.58 18.90 0.76
CA GLU A 293 -18.51 19.81 1.43
C GLU A 293 -18.35 21.25 0.95
N GLY A 294 -17.13 21.67 0.61
CA GLY A 294 -16.81 22.96 -0.01
C GLY A 294 -17.19 23.04 -1.49
N GLY A 295 -17.75 21.98 -2.09
CA GLY A 295 -18.27 21.97 -3.46
C GLY A 295 -17.28 21.49 -4.54
N ALA A 296 -16.11 20.95 -4.16
CA ALA A 296 -15.21 20.36 -5.15
C ALA A 296 -15.81 19.11 -5.78
N ASP A 297 -15.59 18.92 -7.08
CA ASP A 297 -16.08 17.73 -7.77
C ASP A 297 -15.26 16.48 -7.38
N LEU A 298 -15.94 15.31 -7.35
CA LEU A 298 -15.34 14.05 -6.95
C LEU A 298 -14.11 13.66 -7.78
N ARG A 299 -14.07 14.03 -9.04
CA ARG A 299 -12.96 13.72 -9.94
C ARG A 299 -11.71 14.50 -9.53
N SER A 300 -11.85 15.80 -9.30
CA SER A 300 -10.77 16.65 -8.79
C SER A 300 -10.22 16.12 -7.45
N ILE A 301 -11.11 15.73 -6.54
CA ILE A 301 -10.70 15.13 -5.25
C ILE A 301 -9.94 13.82 -5.47
N GLN A 302 -10.38 12.94 -6.38
CA GLN A 302 -9.70 11.68 -6.68
C GLN A 302 -8.31 11.89 -7.29
N GLU A 303 -8.15 12.89 -8.15
CA GLU A 303 -6.87 13.25 -8.74
C GLU A 303 -5.90 13.82 -7.69
N LEU A 304 -6.35 14.76 -6.85
CA LEU A 304 -5.57 15.27 -5.72
C LEU A 304 -5.13 14.14 -4.78
N LEU A 305 -5.99 13.19 -4.52
CA LEU A 305 -5.67 12.04 -3.67
C LEU A 305 -4.79 10.99 -4.36
N GLY A 306 -4.67 10.97 -5.67
CA GLY A 306 -3.91 9.96 -6.41
C GLY A 306 -4.51 8.56 -6.23
N HIS A 307 -5.81 8.39 -6.47
CA HIS A 307 -6.48 7.09 -6.47
C HIS A 307 -6.23 6.38 -7.79
N ALA A 308 -5.49 5.28 -7.75
CA ALA A 308 -5.08 4.50 -8.93
C ALA A 308 -6.17 3.57 -9.49
N SER A 309 -7.39 3.57 -8.96
CA SER A 309 -8.41 2.58 -9.29
C SER A 309 -9.72 3.23 -9.72
N ILE A 310 -9.83 3.48 -11.01
CA ILE A 310 -11.09 3.23 -11.70
C ILE A 310 -10.75 2.28 -12.85
N SER A 311 -11.21 1.03 -12.74
CA SER A 311 -11.25 0.09 -13.84
C SER A 311 -12.29 0.59 -14.85
N THR A 312 -11.87 1.33 -15.84
CA THR A 312 -12.49 1.38 -17.16
C THR A 312 -11.57 2.15 -18.09
N THR A 313 -11.30 1.54 -19.22
CA THR A 313 -10.61 2.09 -20.37
C THR A 313 -11.43 3.26 -20.94
N GLN A 314 -11.33 4.43 -20.31
CA GLN A 314 -11.77 5.68 -20.91
C GLN A 314 -10.58 6.62 -21.00
N VAL A 315 -10.39 7.14 -22.20
CA VAL A 315 -9.38 8.14 -22.57
C VAL A 315 -9.38 9.27 -21.55
N TYR A 316 -8.39 9.26 -20.64
CA TYR A 316 -8.23 10.29 -19.62
C TYR A 316 -7.68 11.55 -20.28
N THR A 317 -8.54 12.51 -20.56
CA THR A 317 -8.12 13.90 -20.63
C THR A 317 -7.61 14.28 -19.24
N ARG A 318 -6.33 14.62 -19.13
CA ARG A 318 -5.71 15.15 -17.91
C ARG A 318 -6.54 16.35 -17.46
N VAL A 319 -6.94 16.36 -16.17
CA VAL A 319 -7.58 17.57 -15.62
C VAL A 319 -6.53 18.68 -15.62
N ASP A 320 -6.92 19.85 -16.10
CA ASP A 320 -6.07 21.03 -16.15
C ASP A 320 -5.60 21.37 -14.71
N PRO A 321 -4.27 21.54 -14.48
CA PRO A 321 -3.74 21.94 -13.17
C PRO A 321 -4.37 23.24 -12.65
N THR A 322 -4.71 24.17 -13.53
CA THR A 322 -5.38 25.44 -13.18
C THR A 322 -6.78 25.19 -12.62
N ARG A 323 -7.51 24.21 -13.18
CA ARG A 323 -8.81 23.81 -12.66
C ARG A 323 -8.70 23.16 -11.28
N LEU A 324 -7.71 22.28 -11.09
CA LEU A 324 -7.48 21.64 -9.79
C LEU A 324 -7.16 22.67 -8.71
N ARG A 325 -6.30 23.65 -9.03
CA ARG A 325 -5.95 24.75 -8.13
C ARG A 325 -7.18 25.57 -7.76
N ARG A 326 -7.97 26.01 -8.73
CA ARG A 326 -9.21 26.77 -8.49
C ARG A 326 -10.21 26.01 -7.62
N GLN A 327 -10.41 24.72 -7.89
CA GLN A 327 -11.30 23.88 -7.07
C GLN A 327 -10.79 23.76 -5.62
N TYR A 328 -9.49 23.63 -5.45
CA TYR A 328 -8.86 23.62 -4.14
C TYR A 328 -9.06 24.94 -3.40
N GLU A 329 -8.71 26.07 -4.01
CA GLU A 329 -8.85 27.42 -3.42
C GLU A 329 -10.27 27.76 -3.02
N GLN A 330 -11.27 27.32 -3.80
CA GLN A 330 -12.69 27.56 -3.52
C GLN A 330 -13.26 26.66 -2.43
N SER A 331 -12.69 25.47 -2.24
CA SER A 331 -13.35 24.43 -1.43
C SER A 331 -12.56 24.00 -0.19
N HIS A 332 -11.27 24.28 -0.10
CA HIS A 332 -10.46 23.86 1.04
C HIS A 332 -10.51 24.91 2.17
N PRO A 333 -10.83 24.52 3.43
CA PRO A 333 -11.00 25.48 4.55
C PRO A 333 -9.73 26.25 4.94
N ARG A 334 -8.56 25.79 4.48
CA ARG A 334 -7.24 26.41 4.74
C ARG A 334 -6.45 26.51 3.41
N SER A 335 -7.14 26.93 2.35
CA SER A 335 -6.50 27.25 1.07
C SER A 335 -5.59 28.45 1.18
#